data_ab8d2fb65f4a31b3b5f409bd5f031727
#
_entry.id   ab8d2fb65f4a31b3b5f409bd5f031727
#
_cell.length_a   1.000
_cell.length_b   1.000
_cell.length_c   1.000
_cell.angle_alpha   90.00
_cell.angle_beta   90.00
_cell.angle_gamma   90.00
#
_symmetry.space_group_name_H-M   'P 1'
#
loop_
_entity.id
_entity.type
_entity.pdbx_description
1 polymer ?
#
loop_
_entity_poly.entity_id
_entity_poly.type
_entity_poly.pdbx_seq_one_letter_code
_entity_poly.pdbx_strand_id
1 'polypeptide(L)'
;MPGTDSAKRTDVEVVTAAVVDGTVAVGDVPDTPVPWWSFTKTVLAAAALVLVDAGRLTLDRPLAGQRYTLRQLLQHRAGVPDYGALAEYHDAVGRVEPPCPVADLLARVDAHSRGAEPGTSWTYSNVGYLLVRQLIEHADGKEIGEALTRLVLMPLGIVNARLARTPDDLTGTRWGNARRYHPGWVYHGLMIGSPAAAALLLDRLLRGDLLSPSSLRAMRESFRLGGPIPGRPWQAPGYGLGLMIETTTPPRFMGHTGGGPSSTAAVYHFAAPGAVVTASAFSPCDDPGLVEHRVVDIARTIAAGDDACALSGA
;
A
#
# COMPACT_ATOMS: atom_id res chain seq x y z
N MET A 1 28.84 -20.48 18.82
CA MET A 1 29.28 -19.69 17.68
C MET A 1 28.08 -19.32 16.84
N PRO A 2 27.54 -18.12 16.93
CA PRO A 2 26.62 -17.58 15.90
C PRO A 2 27.41 -16.48 15.17
N GLY A 3 27.80 -16.78 13.97
CA GLY A 3 28.47 -15.84 13.10
C GLY A 3 28.11 -16.12 11.65
N THR A 4 27.88 -15.05 10.89
CA THR A 4 27.78 -14.99 9.43
C THR A 4 26.39 -15.08 8.81
N ASP A 5 25.50 -14.12 9.14
CA ASP A 5 24.38 -13.83 8.23
C ASP A 5 24.30 -12.33 7.84
N SER A 6 25.31 -11.55 8.23
CA SER A 6 25.39 -10.11 7.92
C SER A 6 25.97 -9.79 6.53
N ALA A 7 26.61 -10.76 5.86
CA ALA A 7 27.38 -10.50 4.63
C ALA A 7 26.59 -10.66 3.32
N LYS A 8 25.32 -11.10 3.35
CA LYS A 8 24.50 -11.31 2.14
C LYS A 8 23.54 -10.16 1.79
N ARG A 9 23.52 -9.08 2.56
CA ARG A 9 22.60 -7.95 2.36
C ARG A 9 23.08 -6.86 1.38
N THR A 10 24.33 -6.89 0.96
CA THR A 10 24.97 -5.77 0.22
C THR A 10 24.80 -5.77 -1.29
N ASP A 11 24.24 -6.82 -1.91
CA ASP A 11 24.12 -6.91 -3.38
C ASP A 11 22.68 -6.94 -3.91
N VAL A 12 21.67 -6.72 -3.06
CA VAL A 12 20.28 -6.72 -3.53
C VAL A 12 19.91 -5.33 -4.04
N GLU A 13 19.54 -5.26 -5.30
CA GLU A 13 19.11 -4.02 -5.93
C GLU A 13 17.92 -3.40 -5.19
N VAL A 14 18.02 -2.11 -4.83
CA VAL A 14 16.93 -1.32 -4.27
C VAL A 14 16.83 -0.03 -5.04
N VAL A 15 15.69 0.23 -5.68
CA VAL A 15 15.42 1.53 -6.29
C VAL A 15 14.62 2.40 -5.34
N THR A 16 15.00 3.67 -5.26
CA THR A 16 14.44 4.60 -4.28
C THR A 16 13.99 5.91 -4.93
N ALA A 17 13.10 6.62 -4.25
CA ALA A 17 12.83 8.02 -4.51
C ALA A 17 12.45 8.71 -3.20
N ALA A 18 12.70 10.02 -3.12
CA ALA A 18 12.29 10.85 -2.01
C ALA A 18 11.67 12.16 -2.48
N VAL A 19 10.64 12.59 -1.76
CA VAL A 19 10.01 13.90 -1.86
C VAL A 19 10.33 14.63 -0.56
N VAL A 20 10.89 15.81 -0.67
CA VAL A 20 11.22 16.68 0.47
C VAL A 20 10.42 17.96 0.30
N ASP A 21 9.64 18.32 1.31
CA ASP A 21 8.79 19.50 1.34
C ASP A 21 7.95 19.70 0.05
N GLY A 22 7.42 18.59 -0.49
CA GLY A 22 6.56 18.57 -1.68
C GLY A 22 7.31 18.50 -3.02
N THR A 23 8.64 18.49 -3.02
CA THR A 23 9.47 18.44 -4.23
C THR A 23 10.23 17.11 -4.31
N VAL A 24 10.24 16.49 -5.50
CA VAL A 24 11.06 15.28 -5.75
C VAL A 24 12.53 15.67 -5.66
N ALA A 25 13.21 15.18 -4.64
CA ALA A 25 14.60 15.54 -4.32
C ALA A 25 15.60 14.46 -4.77
N VAL A 26 15.19 13.20 -4.74
CA VAL A 26 16.04 12.04 -5.09
C VAL A 26 15.21 11.03 -5.88
N GLY A 27 15.82 10.44 -6.90
CA GLY A 27 15.26 9.30 -7.63
C GLY A 27 16.34 8.60 -8.43
N ASP A 28 16.60 7.35 -8.11
CA ASP A 28 17.65 6.54 -8.75
C ASP A 28 17.31 6.14 -10.19
N VAL A 29 16.03 6.20 -10.57
CA VAL A 29 15.61 5.68 -11.87
C VAL A 29 14.55 6.58 -12.49
N PRO A 30 14.77 7.04 -13.73
CA PRO A 30 13.73 7.74 -14.46
C PRO A 30 12.53 6.83 -14.67
N ASP A 31 11.35 7.29 -14.33
CA ASP A 31 9.99 6.85 -14.73
C ASP A 31 9.70 5.34 -15.00
N THR A 32 10.65 4.43 -14.73
CA THR A 32 10.41 3.00 -14.91
C THR A 32 9.39 2.53 -13.88
N PRO A 33 8.24 2.00 -14.30
CA PRO A 33 7.22 1.57 -13.37
C PRO A 33 7.67 0.35 -12.57
N VAL A 34 7.23 0.29 -11.32
CA VAL A 34 7.37 -0.83 -10.40
C VAL A 34 5.99 -1.23 -9.87
N PRO A 35 5.77 -2.49 -9.49
CA PRO A 35 4.52 -2.90 -8.86
C PRO A 35 4.38 -2.29 -7.45
N TRP A 36 3.25 -1.63 -7.17
CA TRP A 36 2.99 -1.01 -5.85
C TRP A 36 2.41 -1.97 -4.82
N TRP A 37 2.00 -3.15 -5.25
CA TRP A 37 1.43 -4.19 -4.40
C TRP A 37 0.39 -3.62 -3.42
N SER A 38 0.56 -3.89 -2.14
CA SER A 38 -0.40 -3.45 -1.12
C SER A 38 -0.40 -1.94 -0.85
N PHE A 39 0.57 -1.17 -1.35
CA PHE A 39 0.45 0.30 -1.36
C PHE A 39 -0.77 0.76 -2.17
N THR A 40 -1.24 -0.04 -3.13
CA THR A 40 -2.54 0.16 -3.81
C THR A 40 -3.70 0.36 -2.83
N LYS A 41 -3.64 -0.25 -1.63
CA LYS A 41 -4.67 -0.08 -0.60
C LYS A 41 -4.77 1.34 -0.08
N THR A 42 -3.65 2.06 -0.01
CA THR A 42 -3.64 3.49 0.32
C THR A 42 -4.38 4.31 -0.74
N VAL A 43 -4.20 3.98 -2.02
CA VAL A 43 -4.89 4.64 -3.13
C VAL A 43 -6.40 4.36 -3.10
N LEU A 44 -6.78 3.10 -2.84
CA LEU A 44 -8.20 2.72 -2.68
C LEU A 44 -8.84 3.42 -1.48
N ALA A 45 -8.14 3.51 -0.36
CA ALA A 45 -8.64 4.21 0.82
C ALA A 45 -8.83 5.71 0.54
N ALA A 46 -7.89 6.34 -0.16
CA ALA A 46 -8.02 7.73 -0.58
C ALA A 46 -9.24 7.93 -1.49
N ALA A 47 -9.44 7.08 -2.50
CA ALA A 47 -10.62 7.13 -3.38
C ALA A 47 -11.94 6.96 -2.62
N ALA A 48 -11.99 6.00 -1.69
CA ALA A 48 -13.16 5.78 -0.85
C ALA A 48 -13.47 7.01 0.02
N LEU A 49 -12.44 7.66 0.59
CA LEU A 49 -12.59 8.86 1.40
C LEU A 49 -13.01 10.10 0.57
N VAL A 50 -12.56 10.23 -0.68
CA VAL A 50 -13.08 11.25 -1.62
C VAL A 50 -14.59 11.06 -1.83
N LEU A 51 -15.04 9.81 -1.98
CA LEU A 51 -16.47 9.53 -2.11
C LEU A 51 -17.25 9.75 -0.81
N VAL A 52 -16.61 9.59 0.35
CA VAL A 52 -17.18 9.98 1.66
C VAL A 52 -17.33 11.49 1.75
N ASP A 53 -16.30 12.25 1.39
CA ASP A 53 -16.34 13.73 1.37
C ASP A 53 -17.41 14.27 0.41
N ALA A 54 -17.65 13.55 -0.69
CA ALA A 54 -18.71 13.84 -1.65
C ALA A 54 -20.12 13.36 -1.21
N GLY A 55 -20.26 12.75 -0.02
CA GLY A 55 -21.53 12.21 0.49
C GLY A 55 -22.06 10.96 -0.26
N ARG A 56 -21.24 10.34 -1.11
CA ARG A 56 -21.61 9.14 -1.92
C ARG A 56 -21.36 7.83 -1.17
N LEU A 57 -20.49 7.84 -0.19
CA LEU A 57 -20.26 6.75 0.76
C LEU A 57 -20.36 7.27 2.19
N THR A 58 -20.57 6.36 3.14
CA THR A 58 -20.56 6.67 4.58
C THR A 58 -19.49 5.84 5.26
N LEU A 59 -18.69 6.48 6.13
CA LEU A 59 -17.54 5.82 6.76
C LEU A 59 -18.00 4.91 7.92
N ASP A 60 -18.93 5.37 8.74
CA ASP A 60 -19.25 4.79 10.04
C ASP A 60 -20.64 4.16 10.15
N ARG A 61 -21.42 4.14 9.08
CA ARG A 61 -22.69 3.41 9.04
C ARG A 61 -22.46 1.99 8.51
N PRO A 62 -23.15 0.99 9.05
CA PRO A 62 -23.12 -0.35 8.47
C PRO A 62 -23.45 -0.32 6.98
N LEU A 63 -22.71 -1.09 6.19
CA LEU A 63 -22.99 -1.23 4.77
C LEU A 63 -24.28 -2.04 4.55
N ALA A 64 -24.98 -1.79 3.45
CA ALA A 64 -26.24 -2.47 3.15
C ALA A 64 -26.11 -4.00 3.24
N GLY A 65 -26.92 -4.61 4.10
CA GLY A 65 -26.90 -6.05 4.33
C GLY A 65 -25.68 -6.59 5.10
N GLN A 66 -24.81 -5.70 5.62
CA GLN A 66 -23.61 -6.08 6.34
C GLN A 66 -23.64 -5.61 7.80
N ARG A 67 -22.83 -6.26 8.65
CA ARG A 67 -22.66 -5.90 10.05
C ARG A 67 -21.48 -4.96 10.28
N TYR A 68 -20.65 -4.75 9.26
CA TYR A 68 -19.45 -3.92 9.30
C TYR A 68 -19.63 -2.62 8.51
N THR A 69 -18.77 -1.67 8.81
CA THR A 69 -18.72 -0.34 8.18
C THR A 69 -17.57 -0.25 7.18
N LEU A 70 -17.56 0.79 6.34
CA LEU A 70 -16.42 1.08 5.46
C LEU A 70 -15.14 1.32 6.27
N ARG A 71 -15.21 2.02 7.41
CA ARG A 71 -14.07 2.20 8.32
C ARG A 71 -13.45 0.85 8.72
N GLN A 72 -14.29 -0.11 9.11
CA GLN A 72 -13.82 -1.42 9.54
C GLN A 72 -13.19 -2.23 8.40
N LEU A 73 -13.68 -2.11 7.16
CA LEU A 73 -13.02 -2.69 5.98
C LEU A 73 -11.65 -2.06 5.76
N LEU A 74 -11.57 -0.73 5.73
CA LEU A 74 -10.34 0.02 5.49
C LEU A 74 -9.28 -0.21 6.57
N GLN A 75 -9.69 -0.51 7.81
CA GLN A 75 -8.83 -0.83 8.95
C GLN A 75 -8.53 -2.32 9.13
N HIS A 76 -9.01 -3.22 8.26
CA HIS A 76 -8.91 -4.66 8.45
C HIS A 76 -9.58 -5.18 9.74
N ARG A 77 -10.67 -4.55 10.16
CA ARG A 77 -11.41 -4.87 11.38
C ARG A 77 -12.85 -5.34 11.11
N ALA A 78 -13.19 -5.61 9.87
CA ALA A 78 -14.53 -6.06 9.48
C ALA A 78 -14.80 -7.55 9.78
N GLY A 79 -13.78 -8.31 10.19
CA GLY A 79 -13.89 -9.76 10.37
C GLY A 79 -13.99 -10.54 9.06
N VAL A 80 -13.66 -9.91 7.95
CA VAL A 80 -13.67 -10.55 6.61
C VAL A 80 -12.42 -11.43 6.47
N PRO A 81 -12.54 -12.71 6.09
CA PRO A 81 -11.42 -13.61 5.88
C PRO A 81 -10.54 -13.17 4.72
N ASP A 82 -9.32 -13.75 4.60
CA ASP A 82 -8.38 -13.48 3.52
C ASP A 82 -8.14 -14.72 2.65
N TYR A 83 -7.84 -14.51 1.37
CA TYR A 83 -7.45 -15.59 0.46
C TYR A 83 -5.96 -15.92 0.48
N GLY A 84 -5.13 -15.06 1.10
CA GLY A 84 -3.67 -15.28 1.15
C GLY A 84 -3.24 -16.56 1.88
N ALA A 85 -4.11 -17.17 2.67
CA ALA A 85 -3.86 -18.46 3.33
C ALA A 85 -4.35 -19.68 2.53
N LEU A 86 -5.01 -19.48 1.39
CA LEU A 86 -5.51 -20.59 0.57
C LEU A 86 -4.37 -21.26 -0.20
N ALA A 87 -4.15 -22.55 0.02
CA ALA A 87 -3.14 -23.32 -0.71
C ALA A 87 -3.41 -23.31 -2.23
N GLU A 88 -4.67 -23.44 -2.62
CA GLU A 88 -5.11 -23.44 -4.02
C GLU A 88 -4.79 -22.12 -4.74
N TYR A 89 -4.80 -20.99 -4.02
CA TYR A 89 -4.36 -19.70 -4.56
C TYR A 89 -2.87 -19.74 -4.92
N HIS A 90 -2.02 -20.18 -3.98
CA HIS A 90 -0.58 -20.27 -4.22
C HIS A 90 -0.22 -21.27 -5.33
N ASP A 91 -0.91 -22.40 -5.37
CA ASP A 91 -0.73 -23.42 -6.40
C ASP A 91 -1.10 -22.88 -7.80
N ALA A 92 -2.23 -22.19 -7.93
CA ALA A 92 -2.68 -21.62 -9.19
C ALA A 92 -1.73 -20.52 -9.69
N VAL A 93 -1.27 -19.65 -8.78
CA VAL A 93 -0.24 -18.64 -9.08
C VAL A 93 1.07 -19.31 -9.52
N GLY A 94 1.50 -20.38 -8.82
CA GLY A 94 2.70 -21.14 -9.17
C GLY A 94 2.62 -21.83 -10.55
N ARG A 95 1.42 -22.29 -10.94
CA ARG A 95 1.15 -22.84 -12.27
C ARG A 95 0.88 -21.79 -13.35
N VAL A 96 0.95 -20.50 -13.01
CA VAL A 96 0.70 -19.38 -13.94
C VAL A 96 -0.73 -19.43 -14.52
N GLU A 97 -1.69 -19.87 -13.73
CA GLU A 97 -3.10 -19.89 -14.12
C GLU A 97 -3.71 -18.47 -14.07
N PRO A 98 -4.72 -18.20 -14.91
CA PRO A 98 -5.50 -16.97 -14.77
C PRO A 98 -6.27 -16.95 -13.44
N PRO A 99 -6.57 -15.75 -12.88
CA PRO A 99 -7.34 -15.67 -11.65
C PRO A 99 -8.75 -16.24 -11.84
N CYS A 100 -9.24 -16.93 -10.82
CA CYS A 100 -10.62 -17.38 -10.82
C CYS A 100 -11.59 -16.21 -10.71
N PRO A 101 -12.85 -16.37 -11.13
CA PRO A 101 -13.88 -15.36 -10.97
C PRO A 101 -14.02 -14.92 -9.50
N VAL A 102 -14.32 -13.63 -9.28
CA VAL A 102 -14.50 -13.06 -7.92
C VAL A 102 -15.52 -13.84 -7.10
N ALA A 103 -16.63 -14.27 -7.72
CA ALA A 103 -17.66 -15.04 -7.03
C ALA A 103 -17.11 -16.36 -6.47
N ASP A 104 -16.28 -17.05 -7.24
CA ASP A 104 -15.66 -18.32 -6.84
C ASP A 104 -14.65 -18.10 -5.71
N LEU A 105 -13.86 -17.01 -5.77
CA LEU A 105 -12.97 -16.65 -4.69
C LEU A 105 -13.74 -16.39 -3.38
N LEU A 106 -14.79 -15.58 -3.45
CA LEU A 106 -15.59 -15.22 -2.28
C LEU A 106 -16.27 -16.46 -1.65
N ALA A 107 -16.70 -17.41 -2.49
CA ALA A 107 -17.24 -18.68 -2.01
C ALA A 107 -16.16 -19.56 -1.34
N ARG A 108 -14.95 -19.61 -1.89
CA ARG A 108 -13.83 -20.41 -1.33
C ARG A 108 -13.35 -19.89 0.02
N VAL A 109 -13.29 -18.57 0.21
CA VAL A 109 -12.90 -17.97 1.50
C VAL A 109 -14.05 -17.89 2.48
N ASP A 110 -15.26 -18.33 2.08
CA ASP A 110 -16.48 -18.18 2.86
C ASP A 110 -16.66 -16.74 3.39
N ALA A 111 -16.50 -15.78 2.47
CA ALA A 111 -16.47 -14.35 2.78
C ALA A 111 -17.76 -13.85 3.44
N HIS A 112 -18.81 -14.63 3.38
CA HIS A 112 -20.12 -14.36 3.99
C HIS A 112 -20.34 -15.15 5.29
N SER A 113 -19.40 -16.03 5.68
CA SER A 113 -19.46 -16.71 6.97
C SER A 113 -19.26 -15.72 8.12
N ARG A 114 -19.67 -16.12 9.30
CA ARG A 114 -19.46 -15.35 10.50
C ARG A 114 -17.98 -15.44 10.91
N GLY A 115 -17.14 -14.59 10.31
CA GLY A 115 -15.82 -14.32 10.86
C GLY A 115 -15.89 -13.70 12.26
N ALA A 116 -14.80 -13.14 12.75
CA ALA A 116 -14.79 -12.39 14.00
C ALA A 116 -15.83 -11.26 13.97
N GLU A 117 -16.41 -10.93 15.15
CA GLU A 117 -17.32 -9.81 15.29
C GLU A 117 -16.64 -8.51 14.81
N PRO A 118 -17.26 -7.75 13.88
CA PRO A 118 -16.68 -6.52 13.38
C PRO A 118 -16.27 -5.56 14.50
N GLY A 119 -15.05 -5.03 14.40
CA GLY A 119 -14.51 -4.10 15.38
C GLY A 119 -13.81 -4.74 16.58
N THR A 120 -13.91 -6.05 16.81
CA THR A 120 -13.32 -6.72 17.99
C THR A 120 -11.88 -7.15 17.80
N SER A 121 -11.47 -7.45 16.56
CA SER A 121 -10.13 -7.91 16.21
C SER A 121 -9.59 -7.20 14.98
N TRP A 122 -8.32 -7.41 14.70
CA TRP A 122 -7.66 -6.99 13.48
C TRP A 122 -7.12 -8.23 12.76
N THR A 123 -7.46 -8.36 11.48
CA THR A 123 -6.94 -9.41 10.61
C THR A 123 -6.79 -8.83 9.21
N TYR A 124 -5.56 -8.81 8.71
CA TYR A 124 -5.28 -8.33 7.37
C TYR A 124 -6.10 -9.10 6.34
N SER A 125 -6.83 -8.39 5.47
CA SER A 125 -7.70 -9.01 4.49
C SER A 125 -7.62 -8.30 3.13
N ASN A 126 -7.13 -9.01 2.12
CA ASN A 126 -7.20 -8.60 0.73
C ASN A 126 -8.64 -8.66 0.20
N VAL A 127 -9.46 -9.59 0.73
CA VAL A 127 -10.90 -9.65 0.43
C VAL A 127 -11.61 -8.41 0.94
N GLY A 128 -11.26 -7.91 2.12
CA GLY A 128 -11.79 -6.64 2.62
C GLY A 128 -11.55 -5.49 1.64
N TYR A 129 -10.38 -5.42 1.03
CA TYR A 129 -10.08 -4.40 0.02
C TYR A 129 -10.65 -4.68 -1.38
N LEU A 130 -10.91 -5.95 -1.73
CA LEU A 130 -11.77 -6.27 -2.87
C LEU A 130 -13.19 -5.68 -2.68
N LEU A 131 -13.78 -5.82 -1.48
CA LEU A 131 -15.07 -5.23 -1.18
C LEU A 131 -15.04 -3.70 -1.22
N VAL A 132 -13.96 -3.07 -0.73
CA VAL A 132 -13.75 -1.61 -0.87
C VAL A 132 -13.69 -1.22 -2.34
N ARG A 133 -12.97 -1.94 -3.19
CA ARG A 133 -12.96 -1.73 -4.64
C ARG A 133 -14.37 -1.75 -5.22
N GLN A 134 -15.15 -2.79 -4.92
CA GLN A 134 -16.53 -2.91 -5.41
C GLN A 134 -17.44 -1.76 -4.94
N LEU A 135 -17.25 -1.29 -3.71
CA LEU A 135 -17.96 -0.11 -3.20
C LEU A 135 -17.61 1.17 -3.97
N ILE A 136 -16.33 1.35 -4.30
CA ILE A 136 -15.87 2.48 -5.12
C ILE A 136 -16.46 2.40 -6.51
N GLU A 137 -16.38 1.24 -7.18
CA GLU A 137 -16.92 1.02 -8.53
C GLU A 137 -18.44 1.29 -8.56
N HIS A 138 -19.17 0.78 -7.57
CA HIS A 138 -20.62 1.01 -7.46
C HIS A 138 -20.94 2.48 -7.18
N ALA A 139 -20.26 3.09 -6.22
CA ALA A 139 -20.51 4.48 -5.86
C ALA A 139 -20.05 5.45 -6.96
N ASP A 140 -18.99 5.18 -7.69
CA ASP A 140 -18.48 6.05 -8.76
C ASP A 140 -19.15 5.80 -10.11
N GLY A 141 -19.68 4.59 -10.33
CA GLY A 141 -20.25 4.16 -11.61
C GLY A 141 -19.18 3.92 -12.69
N LYS A 142 -17.94 3.74 -12.30
CA LYS A 142 -16.77 3.54 -13.17
C LYS A 142 -16.00 2.30 -12.77
N GLU A 143 -15.31 1.70 -13.74
CA GLU A 143 -14.33 0.65 -13.47
C GLU A 143 -13.18 1.21 -12.62
N ILE A 144 -12.61 0.37 -11.75
CA ILE A 144 -11.70 0.84 -10.71
C ILE A 144 -10.49 1.62 -11.22
N GLY A 145 -9.88 1.25 -12.35
CA GLY A 145 -8.73 1.97 -12.90
C GLY A 145 -9.11 3.39 -13.33
N GLU A 146 -10.29 3.58 -13.93
CA GLU A 146 -10.83 4.90 -14.29
C GLU A 146 -11.19 5.69 -13.02
N ALA A 147 -11.84 5.04 -12.05
CA ALA A 147 -12.20 5.65 -10.79
C ALA A 147 -10.97 6.16 -10.01
N LEU A 148 -9.93 5.33 -9.86
CA LEU A 148 -8.69 5.74 -9.17
C LEU A 148 -7.98 6.87 -9.90
N THR A 149 -7.95 6.83 -11.24
CA THR A 149 -7.37 7.92 -12.03
C THR A 149 -8.08 9.23 -11.77
N ARG A 150 -9.41 9.24 -11.84
CA ARG A 150 -10.23 10.44 -11.69
C ARG A 150 -10.28 10.95 -10.24
N LEU A 151 -10.42 10.04 -9.27
CA LEU A 151 -10.62 10.40 -7.86
C LEU A 151 -9.33 10.74 -7.14
N VAL A 152 -8.20 10.16 -7.56
CA VAL A 152 -6.93 10.26 -6.80
C VAL A 152 -5.78 10.74 -7.67
N LEU A 153 -5.46 10.04 -8.78
CA LEU A 153 -4.24 10.32 -9.51
C LEU A 153 -4.24 11.70 -10.15
N MET A 154 -5.29 12.02 -10.91
CA MET A 154 -5.38 13.33 -11.58
C MET A 154 -5.44 14.51 -10.60
N PRO A 155 -6.28 14.49 -9.53
CA PRO A 155 -6.29 15.57 -8.55
C PRO A 155 -4.94 15.77 -7.84
N LEU A 156 -4.20 14.69 -7.59
CA LEU A 156 -2.85 14.75 -7.02
C LEU A 156 -1.75 14.97 -8.09
N GLY A 157 -2.10 15.15 -9.36
CA GLY A 157 -1.12 15.37 -10.44
C GLY A 157 -0.17 14.20 -10.65
N ILE A 158 -0.62 12.96 -10.43
CA ILE A 158 0.16 11.74 -10.63
C ILE A 158 -0.13 11.19 -12.02
N VAL A 159 0.81 11.37 -12.94
CA VAL A 159 0.62 11.00 -14.36
C VAL A 159 1.27 9.66 -14.72
N ASN A 160 2.30 9.24 -13.98
CA ASN A 160 3.11 8.05 -14.27
C ASN A 160 2.71 6.85 -13.41
N ALA A 161 1.40 6.68 -13.17
CA ALA A 161 0.85 5.53 -12.45
C ALA A 161 -0.47 5.09 -13.05
N ARG A 162 -0.74 3.80 -13.04
CA ARG A 162 -1.98 3.21 -13.55
C ARG A 162 -2.26 1.85 -12.92
N LEU A 163 -3.49 1.37 -13.08
CA LEU A 163 -3.86 0.01 -12.72
C LEU A 163 -3.35 -0.97 -13.80
N ALA A 164 -2.66 -2.03 -13.38
CA ALA A 164 -2.33 -3.16 -14.24
C ALA A 164 -3.54 -4.11 -14.32
N ARG A 165 -3.89 -4.56 -15.53
CA ARG A 165 -5.06 -5.41 -15.82
C ARG A 165 -4.67 -6.76 -16.38
N THR A 166 -3.63 -6.79 -17.18
CA THR A 166 -3.15 -7.97 -17.89
C THR A 166 -1.67 -8.22 -17.60
N PRO A 167 -1.15 -9.43 -17.83
CA PRO A 167 0.28 -9.70 -17.71
C PRO A 167 1.13 -8.76 -18.58
N ASP A 168 0.63 -8.32 -19.74
CA ASP A 168 1.35 -7.41 -20.62
C ASP A 168 1.60 -6.04 -19.98
N ASP A 169 0.72 -5.59 -19.08
CA ASP A 169 0.92 -4.37 -18.32
C ASP A 169 2.16 -4.42 -17.42
N LEU A 170 2.59 -5.62 -17.05
CA LEU A 170 3.72 -5.84 -16.16
C LEU A 170 5.04 -6.04 -16.92
N THR A 171 5.02 -6.25 -18.24
CA THR A 171 6.24 -6.49 -19.03
C THR A 171 7.19 -5.30 -19.03
N GLY A 172 6.67 -4.08 -18.93
CA GLY A 172 7.44 -2.83 -18.87
C GLY A 172 7.86 -2.43 -17.46
N THR A 173 7.51 -3.21 -16.43
CA THR A 173 7.91 -2.89 -15.06
C THR A 173 9.32 -3.40 -14.76
N ARG A 174 10.04 -2.67 -13.90
CA ARG A 174 11.28 -3.17 -13.35
C ARG A 174 10.95 -4.36 -12.46
N TRP A 175 11.71 -5.44 -12.57
CA TRP A 175 11.41 -6.72 -11.91
C TRP A 175 10.01 -7.27 -12.21
N GLY A 176 9.44 -6.88 -13.31
CA GLY A 176 8.23 -7.49 -13.83
C GLY A 176 8.42 -8.95 -14.22
N ASN A 177 9.02 -9.74 -13.34
CA ASN A 177 8.96 -11.19 -13.41
C ASN A 177 7.57 -11.72 -13.06
N ALA A 178 6.79 -10.85 -12.65
CA ALA A 178 5.44 -10.73 -13.03
C ALA A 178 5.18 -10.96 -14.55
N ARG A 179 6.19 -11.19 -15.39
CA ARG A 179 6.01 -11.62 -16.80
C ARG A 179 5.09 -12.81 -16.94
N ARG A 180 4.94 -13.56 -15.88
CA ARG A 180 4.05 -14.72 -15.81
C ARG A 180 2.96 -14.56 -14.76
N TYR A 181 2.97 -13.50 -13.96
CA TYR A 181 1.96 -13.22 -12.96
C TYR A 181 0.80 -12.47 -13.58
N HIS A 182 -0.42 -12.93 -13.36
CA HIS A 182 -1.59 -12.21 -13.79
C HIS A 182 -2.02 -11.20 -12.71
N PRO A 183 -2.02 -9.87 -12.97
CA PRO A 183 -2.33 -8.86 -11.95
C PRO A 183 -3.73 -8.99 -11.37
N GLY A 184 -4.64 -9.67 -12.05
CA GLY A 184 -5.97 -10.01 -11.55
C GLY A 184 -5.98 -10.89 -10.28
N TRP A 185 -4.88 -11.58 -9.96
CA TRP A 185 -4.73 -12.26 -8.67
C TRP A 185 -4.63 -11.30 -7.48
N VAL A 186 -4.33 -10.02 -7.73
CA VAL A 186 -4.49 -8.96 -6.74
C VAL A 186 -5.92 -8.41 -6.88
N TYR A 187 -6.89 -9.10 -6.32
CA TYR A 187 -8.31 -8.86 -6.56
C TYR A 187 -8.77 -7.44 -6.18
N HIS A 188 -8.11 -6.78 -5.24
CA HIS A 188 -8.36 -5.37 -4.95
C HIS A 188 -7.75 -4.42 -5.99
N GLY A 189 -6.90 -4.94 -6.89
CA GLY A 189 -6.19 -4.18 -7.92
C GLY A 189 -4.70 -4.04 -7.63
N LEU A 190 -3.90 -3.98 -8.69
CA LEU A 190 -2.46 -3.77 -8.65
C LEU A 190 -2.12 -2.47 -9.39
N MET A 191 -1.76 -1.43 -8.64
CA MET A 191 -1.18 -0.22 -9.22
C MET A 191 0.28 -0.47 -9.62
N ILE A 192 0.67 0.11 -10.75
CA ILE A 192 2.06 0.24 -11.19
C ILE A 192 2.37 1.71 -11.46
N GLY A 193 3.59 2.12 -11.21
CA GLY A 193 4.06 3.48 -11.43
C GLY A 193 5.50 3.63 -10.96
N SER A 194 6.12 4.77 -11.24
CA SER A 194 7.50 5.01 -10.81
C SER A 194 7.61 5.11 -9.28
N PRO A 195 8.78 4.83 -8.68
CA PRO A 195 9.04 5.08 -7.27
C PRO A 195 8.73 6.52 -6.84
N ALA A 196 9.10 7.49 -7.69
CA ALA A 196 8.83 8.91 -7.45
C ALA A 196 7.32 9.21 -7.44
N ALA A 197 6.55 8.60 -8.35
CA ALA A 197 5.09 8.76 -8.38
C ALA A 197 4.44 8.22 -7.10
N ALA A 198 4.91 7.09 -6.57
CA ALA A 198 4.41 6.53 -5.31
C ALA A 198 4.70 7.45 -4.12
N ALA A 199 5.94 7.96 -4.00
CA ALA A 199 6.31 8.89 -2.96
C ALA A 199 5.53 10.21 -3.06
N LEU A 200 5.40 10.78 -4.26
CA LEU A 200 4.69 12.03 -4.50
C LEU A 200 3.18 11.90 -4.20
N LEU A 201 2.56 10.78 -4.56
CA LEU A 201 1.17 10.48 -4.23
C LEU A 201 0.96 10.51 -2.71
N LEU A 202 1.77 9.77 -1.96
CA LEU A 202 1.65 9.71 -0.51
C LEU A 202 1.94 11.05 0.15
N ASP A 203 2.94 11.80 -0.32
CA ASP A 203 3.28 13.13 0.18
C ASP A 203 2.08 14.07 0.05
N ARG A 204 1.57 14.25 -1.17
CA ARG A 204 0.44 15.14 -1.45
C ARG A 204 -0.82 14.73 -0.71
N LEU A 205 -1.13 13.42 -0.66
CA LEU A 205 -2.27 12.90 0.10
C LEU A 205 -2.17 13.28 1.58
N LEU A 206 -1.03 13.08 2.20
CA LEU A 206 -0.84 13.35 3.63
C LEU A 206 -0.59 14.83 3.95
N ARG A 207 -0.25 15.66 2.98
CA ARG A 207 -0.26 17.13 3.12
C ARG A 207 -1.68 17.71 3.07
N GLY A 208 -2.66 16.95 2.61
CA GLY A 208 -4.07 17.36 2.58
C GLY A 208 -4.51 17.92 1.24
N ASP A 209 -3.79 17.63 0.15
CA ASP A 209 -4.09 18.17 -1.18
C ASP A 209 -5.32 17.48 -1.83
N LEU A 210 -5.88 16.44 -1.21
CA LEU A 210 -6.99 15.68 -1.75
C LEU A 210 -8.23 15.60 -0.85
N LEU A 211 -8.00 15.27 0.43
CA LEU A 211 -9.06 14.93 1.37
C LEU A 211 -9.46 16.13 2.24
N SER A 212 -10.72 16.15 2.67
CA SER A 212 -11.14 17.08 3.71
C SER A 212 -10.31 16.88 5.00
N PRO A 213 -10.14 17.92 5.84
CA PRO A 213 -9.44 17.76 7.12
C PRO A 213 -10.03 16.67 8.03
N SER A 214 -11.33 16.41 7.94
CA SER A 214 -12.00 15.34 8.71
C SER A 214 -11.63 13.95 8.19
N SER A 215 -11.66 13.74 6.87
CA SER A 215 -11.28 12.47 6.26
C SER A 215 -9.80 12.17 6.41
N LEU A 216 -8.93 13.18 6.31
CA LEU A 216 -7.50 13.02 6.54
C LEU A 216 -7.18 12.65 8.00
N ARG A 217 -7.88 13.26 8.98
CA ARG A 217 -7.76 12.84 10.39
C ARG A 217 -8.22 11.40 10.58
N ALA A 218 -9.39 11.05 10.03
CA ALA A 218 -9.91 9.69 10.11
C ALA A 218 -8.94 8.67 9.47
N MET A 219 -8.29 9.01 8.35
CA MET A 219 -7.31 8.16 7.68
C MET A 219 -6.11 7.83 8.58
N ARG A 220 -5.68 8.78 9.41
CA ARG A 220 -4.55 8.66 10.35
C ARG A 220 -4.92 8.05 11.70
N GLU A 221 -6.20 7.93 12.01
CA GLU A 221 -6.66 7.30 13.24
C GLU A 221 -6.40 5.78 13.18
N SER A 222 -5.47 5.31 13.99
CA SER A 222 -4.97 3.96 13.92
C SER A 222 -5.45 3.05 15.04
N PHE A 223 -5.66 1.78 14.71
CA PHE A 223 -5.78 0.69 15.66
C PHE A 223 -4.37 0.10 15.91
N ARG A 224 -3.94 0.05 17.17
CA ARG A 224 -2.63 -0.47 17.55
C ARG A 224 -2.60 -2.00 17.42
N LEU A 225 -1.54 -2.52 16.80
CA LEU A 225 -1.39 -3.95 16.49
C LEU A 225 -0.54 -4.71 17.50
N GLY A 226 0.30 -4.03 18.27
CA GLY A 226 1.16 -4.69 19.25
C GLY A 226 2.48 -3.96 19.49
N GLY A 227 3.52 -4.74 19.79
CA GLY A 227 4.89 -4.30 20.02
C GLY A 227 5.78 -4.40 18.78
N PRO A 228 7.11 -4.35 18.96
CA PRO A 228 8.08 -4.36 17.87
C PRO A 228 7.94 -5.57 16.96
N ILE A 229 8.17 -5.36 15.67
CA ILE A 229 8.23 -6.43 14.67
C ILE A 229 9.70 -6.78 14.42
N PRO A 230 10.14 -8.02 14.73
CA PRO A 230 11.53 -8.43 14.51
C PRO A 230 11.98 -8.24 13.05
N GLY A 231 13.19 -7.70 12.85
CA GLY A 231 13.78 -7.49 11.53
C GLY A 231 13.19 -6.30 10.74
N ARG A 232 12.24 -5.57 11.32
CA ARG A 232 11.59 -4.41 10.70
C ARG A 232 11.69 -3.17 11.61
N PRO A 233 11.57 -1.94 11.08
CA PRO A 233 11.77 -0.71 11.88
C PRO A 233 10.61 -0.36 12.83
N TRP A 234 9.60 -1.20 12.93
CA TRP A 234 8.39 -0.98 13.72
C TRP A 234 8.62 -1.23 15.20
N GLN A 235 8.30 -0.24 16.03
CA GLN A 235 8.31 -0.34 17.50
C GLN A 235 6.91 -0.48 18.08
N ALA A 236 5.95 0.21 17.53
CA ALA A 236 4.56 0.18 17.94
C ALA A 236 3.64 0.29 16.70
N PRO A 237 3.55 -0.78 15.89
CA PRO A 237 2.77 -0.76 14.67
C PRO A 237 1.28 -0.58 14.94
N GLY A 238 0.62 0.18 14.08
CA GLY A 238 -0.82 0.34 14.03
C GLY A 238 -1.31 0.39 12.58
N TYR A 239 -2.61 0.37 12.39
CA TYR A 239 -3.23 0.45 11.07
C TYR A 239 -4.39 1.45 11.06
N GLY A 240 -4.28 2.44 10.18
CA GLY A 240 -5.32 3.44 9.90
C GLY A 240 -6.23 3.03 8.75
N LEU A 241 -6.76 3.98 8.00
CA LEU A 241 -7.55 3.68 6.80
C LEU A 241 -6.60 3.56 5.60
N GLY A 242 -6.14 2.32 5.31
CA GLY A 242 -5.19 2.06 4.24
C GLY A 242 -3.76 2.55 4.52
N LEU A 243 -3.41 2.75 5.77
CA LEU A 243 -2.09 3.17 6.21
C LEU A 243 -1.57 2.27 7.33
N MET A 244 -0.36 1.77 7.19
CA MET A 244 0.45 1.29 8.30
C MET A 244 1.04 2.51 9.01
N ILE A 245 1.00 2.55 10.34
CA ILE A 245 1.37 3.74 11.13
C ILE A 245 2.23 3.30 12.31
N GLU A 246 3.39 3.93 12.50
CA GLU A 246 4.14 3.82 13.74
C GLU A 246 3.44 4.70 14.79
N THR A 247 2.87 4.06 15.83
CA THR A 247 1.98 4.72 16.80
C THR A 247 2.69 5.36 17.99
N THR A 248 4.02 5.41 18.01
CA THR A 248 4.75 6.18 19.02
C THR A 248 4.44 7.68 18.89
N THR A 249 4.51 8.41 19.98
CA THR A 249 4.16 9.83 19.99
C THR A 249 5.43 10.68 19.96
N PRO A 250 5.60 11.60 18.98
CA PRO A 250 4.79 11.75 17.75
C PRO A 250 4.93 10.54 16.83
N PRO A 251 3.95 10.26 15.95
CA PRO A 251 4.06 9.20 14.96
C PRO A 251 5.33 9.37 14.13
N ARG A 252 6.18 8.34 14.11
CA ARG A 252 7.48 8.42 13.42
C ARG A 252 7.32 8.40 11.91
N PHE A 253 6.44 7.52 11.42
CA PHE A 253 6.16 7.41 9.99
C PHE A 253 4.83 6.72 9.72
N MET A 254 4.26 6.97 8.55
CA MET A 254 3.04 6.34 8.07
C MET A 254 3.06 6.15 6.56
N GLY A 255 2.46 5.07 6.09
CA GLY A 255 2.45 4.70 4.67
C GLY A 255 2.03 3.26 4.48
N HIS A 256 2.64 2.54 3.56
CA HIS A 256 2.32 1.13 3.36
C HIS A 256 3.50 0.33 2.80
N THR A 257 3.67 -0.88 3.30
CA THR A 257 4.54 -1.91 2.70
C THR A 257 3.70 -2.82 1.81
N GLY A 258 4.24 -3.23 0.70
CA GLY A 258 3.63 -4.19 -0.22
C GLY A 258 4.59 -5.31 -0.59
N GLY A 259 4.05 -6.48 -0.87
CA GLY A 259 4.82 -7.60 -1.40
C GLY A 259 3.98 -8.45 -2.32
N GLY A 260 4.63 -9.07 -3.27
CA GLY A 260 4.06 -10.01 -4.21
C GLY A 260 5.15 -10.79 -4.92
N PRO A 261 4.83 -11.63 -5.91
CA PRO A 261 5.83 -12.44 -6.57
C PRO A 261 7.03 -11.62 -7.05
N SER A 262 8.20 -11.94 -6.49
CA SER A 262 9.51 -11.41 -6.86
C SER A 262 9.70 -9.92 -6.65
N SER A 263 8.96 -9.25 -5.79
CA SER A 263 9.32 -7.89 -5.36
C SER A 263 8.57 -7.41 -4.11
N THR A 264 9.22 -6.50 -3.39
CA THR A 264 8.64 -5.76 -2.25
C THR A 264 8.70 -4.25 -2.47
N ALA A 265 7.83 -3.55 -1.77
CA ALA A 265 7.67 -2.11 -1.82
C ALA A 265 7.52 -1.54 -0.41
N ALA A 266 8.08 -0.37 -0.15
CA ALA A 266 7.79 0.44 1.02
C ALA A 266 7.64 1.90 0.58
N VAL A 267 6.55 2.56 0.99
CA VAL A 267 6.31 3.98 0.73
C VAL A 267 5.86 4.61 2.04
N TYR A 268 6.69 5.49 2.61
CA TYR A 268 6.44 6.07 3.93
C TYR A 268 6.70 7.57 3.98
N HIS A 269 5.85 8.23 4.73
CA HIS A 269 5.89 9.66 5.02
C HIS A 269 6.38 9.88 6.45
N PHE A 270 7.35 10.77 6.61
CA PHE A 270 8.01 11.13 7.86
C PHE A 270 7.80 12.61 8.11
N ALA A 271 7.11 12.92 9.20
CA ALA A 271 7.03 14.29 9.68
C ALA A 271 8.10 14.48 10.78
N ALA A 272 9.24 15.04 10.43
CA ALA A 272 10.32 15.36 11.37
C ALA A 272 10.39 16.86 11.62
N PRO A 273 10.92 17.30 12.78
CA PRO A 273 11.22 18.71 12.98
C PRO A 273 12.21 19.18 11.89
N GLY A 274 11.82 20.17 11.11
CA GLY A 274 12.67 20.82 10.11
C GLY A 274 12.51 20.31 8.68
N ALA A 275 11.96 19.11 8.44
CA ALA A 275 11.69 18.62 7.09
C ALA A 275 10.56 17.59 7.07
N VAL A 276 9.74 17.66 6.05
CA VAL A 276 8.77 16.61 5.72
C VAL A 276 9.34 15.75 4.58
N VAL A 277 9.58 14.49 4.85
CA VAL A 277 10.17 13.56 3.89
C VAL A 277 9.19 12.43 3.59
N THR A 278 8.95 12.18 2.31
CA THR A 278 8.22 10.98 1.86
C THR A 278 9.15 10.16 0.99
N ALA A 279 9.50 8.97 1.44
CA ALA A 279 10.43 8.09 0.74
C ALA A 279 9.74 6.83 0.25
N SER A 280 10.20 6.32 -0.88
CA SER A 280 9.82 5.03 -1.43
C SER A 280 11.06 4.18 -1.71
N ALA A 281 10.93 2.87 -1.49
CA ALA A 281 11.94 1.87 -1.82
C ALA A 281 11.27 0.62 -2.38
N PHE A 282 11.86 0.07 -3.44
CA PHE A 282 11.37 -1.13 -4.11
C PHE A 282 12.57 -2.06 -4.37
N SER A 283 12.36 -3.37 -4.23
CA SER A 283 13.42 -4.38 -4.38
C SER A 283 12.87 -5.66 -5.01
N PRO A 284 13.69 -6.42 -5.76
CA PRO A 284 13.30 -7.73 -6.31
C PRO A 284 13.36 -8.86 -5.27
N CYS A 285 13.44 -8.56 -3.98
CA CYS A 285 13.47 -9.57 -2.92
C CYS A 285 12.16 -9.63 -2.13
N ASP A 286 11.97 -10.72 -1.37
CA ASP A 286 10.79 -10.96 -0.54
C ASP A 286 11.00 -10.50 0.93
N ASP A 287 12.01 -9.65 1.20
CA ASP A 287 12.29 -9.10 2.54
C ASP A 287 11.68 -7.70 2.71
N PRO A 288 10.54 -7.57 3.39
CA PRO A 288 9.95 -6.25 3.65
C PRO A 288 10.82 -5.38 4.57
N GLY A 289 11.65 -5.99 5.43
CA GLY A 289 12.55 -5.26 6.32
C GLY A 289 13.61 -4.47 5.53
N LEU A 290 14.09 -5.02 4.42
CA LEU A 290 15.08 -4.36 3.57
C LEU A 290 14.56 -3.01 3.06
N VAL A 291 13.40 -2.99 2.41
CA VAL A 291 12.82 -1.76 1.83
C VAL A 291 12.35 -0.78 2.90
N GLU A 292 11.86 -1.28 4.04
CA GLU A 292 11.42 -0.44 5.15
C GLU A 292 12.59 0.24 5.87
N HIS A 293 13.68 -0.47 6.13
CA HIS A 293 14.89 0.15 6.68
C HIS A 293 15.45 1.17 5.71
N ARG A 294 15.45 0.87 4.40
CA ARG A 294 15.95 1.80 3.39
C ARG A 294 15.21 3.14 3.40
N VAL A 295 13.87 3.15 3.45
CA VAL A 295 13.11 4.41 3.50
C VAL A 295 13.32 5.17 4.83
N VAL A 296 13.51 4.47 5.94
CA VAL A 296 13.86 5.08 7.23
C VAL A 296 15.24 5.74 7.17
N ASP A 297 16.21 5.08 6.56
CA ASP A 297 17.57 5.60 6.44
C ASP A 297 17.62 6.82 5.52
N ILE A 298 16.90 6.80 4.39
CA ILE A 298 16.75 7.97 3.52
C ILE A 298 16.19 9.16 4.31
N ALA A 299 15.11 8.96 5.06
CA ALA A 299 14.49 10.03 5.84
C ALA A 299 15.43 10.58 6.92
N ARG A 300 16.23 9.72 7.56
CA ARG A 300 17.22 10.14 8.58
C ARG A 300 18.35 10.96 7.98
N THR A 301 18.91 10.50 6.85
CA THR A 301 20.00 11.20 6.14
C THR A 301 19.56 12.59 5.71
N ILE A 302 18.37 12.71 5.09
CA ILE A 302 17.82 14.01 4.69
C ILE A 302 17.57 14.91 5.90
N ALA A 303 17.00 14.39 6.99
CA ALA A 303 16.75 15.15 8.21
C ALA A 303 18.04 15.61 8.93
N ALA A 304 19.14 14.89 8.74
CA ALA A 304 20.46 15.28 9.27
C ALA A 304 21.14 16.39 8.43
N GLY A 305 20.57 16.75 7.27
CA GLY A 305 21.17 17.75 6.37
C GLY A 305 22.30 17.20 5.52
N ASP A 306 22.50 15.88 5.49
CA ASP A 306 23.46 15.22 4.60
C ASP A 306 22.92 15.23 3.18
N ASP A 307 23.76 15.58 2.20
CA ASP A 307 23.36 15.70 0.81
C ASP A 307 22.72 14.38 0.30
N ALA A 308 21.49 14.49 -0.20
CA ALA A 308 20.74 13.37 -0.80
C ALA A 308 21.49 12.70 -1.97
N CYS A 309 22.52 13.32 -2.50
CA CYS A 309 23.40 12.80 -3.56
C CYS A 309 24.25 11.61 -3.10
N ALA A 310 24.49 11.44 -1.79
CA ALA A 310 25.22 10.29 -1.24
C ALA A 310 24.40 8.99 -1.19
N LEU A 311 23.10 9.05 -1.51
CA LEU A 311 22.19 7.90 -1.44
C LEU A 311 22.09 7.09 -2.73
N SER A 312 22.67 7.58 -3.83
CA SER A 312 22.61 6.96 -5.16
C SER A 312 23.77 5.98 -5.47
N GLY A 313 24.64 5.69 -4.53
CA GLY A 313 25.90 4.96 -4.76
C GLY A 313 26.32 3.93 -3.73
N ALA A 314 25.40 3.29 -3.01
CA ALA A 314 25.72 2.18 -2.11
C ALA A 314 24.89 0.93 -2.40
#